data_c8167705c580794c53a97a3748f7a293
#
_entry.id   c8167705c580794c53a97a3748f7a293
#
_cell.length_a   1.000
_cell.length_b   1.000
_cell.length_c   1.000
_cell.angle_alpha   90.00
_cell.angle_beta   90.00
_cell.angle_gamma   90.00
#
_symmetry.space_group_name_H-M   'P 1'
#
loop_
_entity.id
_entity.type
_entity.pdbx_description
1 polymer ?
#
loop_
_entity_poly.entity_id
_entity_poly.type
_entity_poly.pdbx_seq_one_letter_code
_entity_poly.pdbx_strand_id
1 'polypeptide(L)'
;QRLQLEQVKRMLAEQVEDSRDSEILPFYGMEDIDFESLRIYRQNYANLNPAHPWNEYDNQRFLKMIGGWRVNRETGEEGMTVAGLLMFGTHPVIQEKFPYYLLDYQERPEAKTEKRWVDRLTLDGTWSGNLYDFSRKVYRKLIEDLKVPFELKEGLRQEDTPVHIALREALANTIIHADYTGRASILVVKRPDMFGFRNPGLMRVPIEVALQGGEPDCRNRLLAQMFRYVKFGEQAGSGLPNILDGWKSQHWKVPLLHEATNPYDQTLLELRMIDLYPQKIVRELTSVFGAKFTNLTELERTIAITIYSDFYLTHHQLCTQISAHTREVTLALVKLERIKVICSTGEHKGKVYHRPDVEVPTPDNALGQFLAENLQVTKPKSLSKKYPELSPELSPELSPELSPELSPALLANESKWKELEKIAAPVKGNTRKLGRQKVEEAIIKLCEGKLISLNDLANLLEMKADTLRKNYLNPLVASERLRLAYPTKRHHPKQAYWSGVVENKKD
;
A
#
# COMPACT_ATOMS: atom_id res chain seq x y z
N GLN A 1 12.75 17.99 17.87
CA GLN A 1 13.10 19.27 17.24
C GLN A 1 13.61 19.11 15.79
N ARG A 2 14.47 18.12 15.45
CA ARG A 2 14.95 17.89 14.07
C ARG A 2 13.82 17.47 13.10
N LEU A 3 12.92 16.60 13.53
CA LEU A 3 11.74 16.17 12.75
C LEU A 3 10.78 17.33 12.46
N GLN A 4 10.58 18.24 13.42
CA GLN A 4 9.77 19.46 13.21
C GLN A 4 10.41 20.42 12.21
N LEU A 5 11.72 20.56 12.18
CA LEU A 5 12.42 21.43 11.24
C LEU A 5 12.36 20.89 9.79
N GLU A 6 12.47 19.58 9.61
CA GLU A 6 12.32 18.94 8.29
C GLU A 6 10.87 19.04 7.78
N GLN A 7 9.88 18.88 8.65
CA GLN A 7 8.48 19.08 8.31
C GLN A 7 8.18 20.53 7.93
N VAL A 8 8.70 21.51 8.68
CA VAL A 8 8.52 22.93 8.35
C VAL A 8 9.23 23.30 7.04
N LYS A 9 10.43 22.81 6.79
CA LYS A 9 11.12 23.00 5.51
C LYS A 9 10.34 22.41 4.34
N ARG A 10 9.69 21.27 4.57
CA ARG A 10 8.86 20.59 3.58
C ARG A 10 7.58 21.37 3.31
N MET A 11 6.88 21.83 4.35
CA MET A 11 5.70 22.70 4.21
C MET A 11 6.03 24.01 3.49
N LEU A 12 7.16 24.64 3.80
CA LEU A 12 7.62 25.83 3.11
C LEU A 12 7.97 25.55 1.64
N ALA A 13 8.58 24.41 1.35
CA ALA A 13 8.89 24.00 -0.02
C ALA A 13 7.64 23.61 -0.83
N GLU A 14 6.54 23.20 -0.17
CA GLU A 14 5.26 22.93 -0.79
C GLU A 14 4.41 24.21 -1.00
N GLN A 15 4.70 25.30 -0.29
CA GLN A 15 4.05 26.60 -0.46
C GLN A 15 4.61 27.43 -1.64
N VAL A 16 5.74 27.00 -2.23
CA VAL A 16 6.29 27.71 -3.40
C VAL A 16 5.33 27.52 -4.58
N GLU A 17 4.80 28.61 -5.10
CA GLU A 17 3.86 28.65 -6.24
C GLU A 17 4.44 28.03 -7.51
N ASP A 18 5.77 27.97 -7.64
CA ASP A 18 6.46 27.36 -8.76
C ASP A 18 6.67 25.84 -8.55
N SER A 19 6.45 25.10 -9.62
CA SER A 19 6.72 23.69 -9.71
C SER A 19 8.21 23.41 -9.46
N ARG A 20 8.54 22.50 -8.52
CA ARG A 20 9.94 22.17 -8.15
C ARG A 20 10.79 21.72 -9.34
N ASP A 21 10.16 21.14 -10.34
CA ASP A 21 10.82 20.65 -11.54
C ASP A 21 11.17 21.78 -12.54
N SER A 22 10.77 23.02 -12.26
CA SER A 22 11.11 24.20 -13.06
C SER A 22 12.40 24.91 -12.64
N GLU A 23 13.01 24.53 -11.51
CA GLU A 23 14.31 25.03 -11.02
C GLU A 23 15.38 24.86 -12.09
N ILE A 24 16.15 25.93 -12.37
CA ILE A 24 17.31 25.90 -13.26
C ILE A 24 18.50 25.35 -12.46
N LEU A 25 19.19 24.37 -13.01
CA LEU A 25 20.34 23.75 -12.37
C LEU A 25 21.64 24.40 -12.87
N PRO A 26 22.36 25.13 -12.00
CA PRO A 26 23.64 25.68 -12.37
C PRO A 26 24.65 24.54 -12.62
N PHE A 27 25.48 24.70 -13.64
CA PHE A 27 26.55 23.78 -14.01
C PHE A 27 26.09 22.41 -14.57
N TYR A 28 24.80 22.24 -14.88
CA TYR A 28 24.30 21.08 -15.63
C TYR A 28 24.12 21.49 -17.10
N GLY A 29 24.73 20.73 -18.02
CA GLY A 29 24.82 21.07 -19.41
C GLY A 29 24.23 20.00 -20.35
N MET A 30 24.46 20.21 -21.65
CA MET A 30 24.03 19.26 -22.67
C MET A 30 24.81 17.93 -22.58
N GLU A 31 26.01 17.93 -22.03
CA GLU A 31 26.86 16.76 -21.79
C GLU A 31 26.28 15.79 -20.75
N ASP A 32 25.37 16.24 -19.90
CA ASP A 32 24.72 15.44 -18.87
C ASP A 32 23.52 14.66 -19.40
N ILE A 33 23.11 14.94 -20.66
CA ILE A 33 21.94 14.34 -21.29
C ILE A 33 22.31 13.01 -21.96
N ASP A 34 21.44 12.02 -21.76
CA ASP A 34 21.38 10.82 -22.60
C ASP A 34 20.74 11.18 -23.95
N PHE A 35 21.56 11.41 -24.94
CA PHE A 35 21.10 11.82 -26.28
C PHE A 35 20.21 10.78 -26.96
N GLU A 36 20.34 9.50 -26.60
CA GLU A 36 19.46 8.46 -27.17
C GLU A 36 18.03 8.60 -26.65
N SER A 37 17.83 8.84 -25.35
CA SER A 37 16.51 9.15 -24.79
C SER A 37 15.91 10.39 -25.44
N LEU A 38 16.69 11.45 -25.59
CA LEU A 38 16.22 12.68 -26.23
C LEU A 38 15.87 12.46 -27.72
N ARG A 39 16.68 11.70 -28.43
CA ARG A 39 16.45 11.37 -29.85
C ARG A 39 15.13 10.59 -30.01
N ILE A 40 14.88 9.59 -29.17
CA ILE A 40 13.65 8.81 -29.23
C ILE A 40 12.44 9.68 -28.84
N TYR A 41 12.58 10.57 -27.86
CA TYR A 41 11.51 11.50 -27.48
C TYR A 41 11.16 12.42 -28.65
N ARG A 42 12.15 13.02 -29.32
CA ARG A 42 11.95 13.87 -30.51
C ARG A 42 11.29 13.10 -31.64
N GLN A 43 11.71 11.85 -31.89
CA GLN A 43 11.09 11.01 -32.91
C GLN A 43 9.60 10.75 -32.59
N ASN A 44 9.27 10.44 -31.34
CA ASN A 44 7.88 10.25 -30.93
C ASN A 44 7.07 11.54 -31.05
N TYR A 45 7.66 12.67 -30.68
CA TYR A 45 7.03 13.98 -30.84
C TYR A 45 6.76 14.28 -32.32
N ALA A 46 7.73 14.06 -33.21
CA ALA A 46 7.60 14.29 -34.64
C ALA A 46 6.55 13.37 -35.28
N ASN A 47 6.49 12.10 -34.88
CA ASN A 47 5.47 11.16 -35.36
C ASN A 47 4.05 11.61 -35.00
N LEU A 48 3.86 12.19 -33.81
CA LEU A 48 2.57 12.73 -33.36
C LEU A 48 2.24 14.10 -33.97
N ASN A 49 3.26 14.87 -34.34
CA ASN A 49 3.15 16.25 -34.81
C ASN A 49 4.06 16.47 -36.05
N PRO A 50 3.77 15.84 -37.22
CA PRO A 50 4.70 15.82 -38.35
C PRO A 50 5.05 17.21 -38.91
N ALA A 51 4.09 18.13 -38.91
CA ALA A 51 4.27 19.49 -39.48
C ALA A 51 4.65 20.56 -38.43
N HIS A 52 5.01 20.13 -37.19
CA HIS A 52 5.26 21.10 -36.13
C HIS A 52 6.65 21.76 -36.28
N PRO A 53 6.78 23.10 -36.20
CA PRO A 53 8.04 23.83 -36.41
C PRO A 53 9.17 23.38 -35.49
N TRP A 54 8.87 22.81 -34.27
CA TRP A 54 9.89 22.37 -33.34
C TRP A 54 10.69 21.17 -33.83
N ASN A 55 10.22 20.46 -34.84
CA ASN A 55 10.96 19.33 -35.44
C ASN A 55 12.28 19.78 -36.08
N GLU A 56 12.32 21.02 -36.58
CA GLU A 56 13.49 21.62 -37.21
C GLU A 56 14.52 22.22 -36.23
N TYR A 57 14.16 22.32 -34.93
CA TYR A 57 15.03 22.96 -33.95
C TYR A 57 16.18 22.03 -33.55
N ASP A 58 17.34 22.62 -33.20
CA ASP A 58 18.39 21.88 -32.52
C ASP A 58 17.94 21.37 -31.14
N ASN A 59 18.75 20.51 -30.53
CA ASN A 59 18.38 19.86 -29.27
C ASN A 59 18.16 20.86 -28.14
N GLN A 60 19.00 21.86 -27.98
CA GLN A 60 18.87 22.83 -26.91
C GLN A 60 17.62 23.69 -27.08
N ARG A 61 17.37 24.17 -28.30
CA ARG A 61 16.16 24.94 -28.61
C ARG A 61 14.90 24.10 -28.47
N PHE A 62 14.93 22.83 -28.86
CA PHE A 62 13.82 21.91 -28.63
C PHE A 62 13.56 21.73 -27.14
N LEU A 63 14.59 21.50 -26.32
CA LEU A 63 14.50 21.42 -24.87
C LEU A 63 13.90 22.69 -24.24
N LYS A 64 14.28 23.88 -24.76
CA LYS A 64 13.64 25.14 -24.33
C LYS A 64 12.13 25.14 -24.58
N MET A 65 11.68 24.62 -25.71
CA MET A 65 10.26 24.61 -26.06
C MET A 65 9.44 23.66 -25.16
N ILE A 66 10.02 22.52 -24.81
CA ILE A 66 9.33 21.54 -23.96
C ILE A 66 9.50 21.79 -22.45
N GLY A 67 10.34 22.77 -22.07
CA GLY A 67 10.59 23.13 -20.67
C GLY A 67 11.79 22.40 -20.02
N GLY A 68 12.55 21.61 -20.78
CA GLY A 68 13.77 20.94 -20.28
C GLY A 68 14.97 21.86 -20.13
N TRP A 69 14.88 23.05 -20.70
CA TRP A 69 15.88 24.11 -20.61
C TRP A 69 15.19 25.46 -20.45
N ARG A 70 15.69 26.34 -19.58
CA ARG A 70 15.08 27.64 -19.31
C ARG A 70 16.12 28.74 -19.17
N VAL A 71 15.62 29.97 -19.31
CA VAL A 71 16.33 31.20 -18.99
C VAL A 71 15.53 31.92 -17.90
N ASN A 72 16.17 32.21 -16.78
CA ASN A 72 15.62 33.08 -15.76
C ASN A 72 15.63 34.52 -16.31
N ARG A 73 14.47 35.13 -16.45
CA ARG A 73 14.33 36.46 -17.03
C ARG A 73 14.83 37.59 -16.12
N GLU A 74 14.89 37.32 -14.81
CA GLU A 74 15.35 38.30 -13.81
C GLU A 74 16.86 38.30 -13.67
N THR A 75 17.47 37.12 -13.60
CA THR A 75 18.92 36.95 -13.38
C THR A 75 19.71 36.80 -14.68
N GLY A 76 19.06 36.45 -15.79
CA GLY A 76 19.71 36.06 -17.05
C GLY A 76 20.37 34.68 -17.03
N GLU A 77 20.26 33.95 -15.92
CA GLU A 77 20.78 32.57 -15.80
C GLU A 77 20.06 31.65 -16.75
N GLU A 78 20.82 30.87 -17.50
CA GLU A 78 20.31 29.90 -18.46
C GLU A 78 20.87 28.52 -18.15
N GLY A 79 20.02 27.48 -18.19
CA GLY A 79 20.45 26.12 -17.92
C GLY A 79 19.36 25.07 -18.06
N MET A 80 19.78 23.85 -17.81
CA MET A 80 18.88 22.70 -17.71
C MET A 80 17.95 22.85 -16.51
N THR A 81 16.68 22.50 -16.69
CA THR A 81 15.73 22.42 -15.57
C THR A 81 15.82 21.07 -14.86
N VAL A 82 15.35 21.00 -13.61
CA VAL A 82 15.18 19.73 -12.89
C VAL A 82 14.35 18.74 -13.75
N ALA A 83 13.29 19.20 -14.42
CA ALA A 83 12.51 18.35 -15.32
C ALA A 83 13.34 17.82 -16.48
N GLY A 84 14.20 18.66 -17.08
CA GLY A 84 15.10 18.26 -18.17
C GLY A 84 16.09 17.20 -17.73
N LEU A 85 16.71 17.39 -16.55
CA LEU A 85 17.62 16.42 -15.95
C LEU A 85 16.94 15.09 -15.67
N LEU A 86 15.79 15.10 -14.97
CA LEU A 86 15.04 13.88 -14.64
C LEU A 86 14.56 13.13 -15.89
N MET A 87 14.16 13.87 -16.93
CA MET A 87 13.57 13.29 -18.14
C MET A 87 14.63 12.70 -19.07
N PHE A 88 15.82 13.31 -19.16
CA PHE A 88 16.82 12.98 -20.15
C PHE A 88 18.25 12.82 -19.62
N GLY A 89 18.50 13.13 -18.34
CA GLY A 89 19.84 13.00 -17.75
C GLY A 89 20.28 11.54 -17.65
N THR A 90 21.59 11.34 -17.48
CA THR A 90 22.13 10.01 -17.13
C THR A 90 21.97 9.73 -15.64
N HIS A 91 21.83 8.46 -15.26
CA HIS A 91 21.61 8.07 -13.87
C HIS A 91 22.65 8.67 -12.88
N PRO A 92 23.97 8.64 -13.12
CA PRO A 92 24.94 9.21 -12.18
C PRO A 92 24.68 10.71 -11.93
N VAL A 93 24.40 11.47 -12.98
CA VAL A 93 24.18 12.91 -12.89
C VAL A 93 22.85 13.23 -12.18
N ILE A 94 21.80 12.42 -12.41
CA ILE A 94 20.54 12.55 -11.67
C ILE A 94 20.78 12.31 -10.16
N GLN A 95 21.60 11.33 -9.80
CA GLN A 95 21.92 11.02 -8.40
C GLN A 95 22.74 12.12 -7.69
N GLU A 96 23.52 12.90 -8.41
CA GLU A 96 24.21 14.07 -7.83
C GLU A 96 23.20 15.09 -7.27
N LYS A 97 22.12 15.37 -8.00
CA LYS A 97 21.05 16.26 -7.52
C LYS A 97 20.10 15.56 -6.54
N PHE A 98 19.77 14.29 -6.79
CA PHE A 98 18.80 13.50 -6.04
C PHE A 98 19.42 12.20 -5.49
N PRO A 99 20.12 12.24 -4.35
CA PRO A 99 20.88 11.10 -3.82
C PRO A 99 20.02 9.85 -3.53
N TYR A 100 18.70 10.02 -3.33
CA TYR A 100 17.76 8.93 -3.08
C TYR A 100 16.98 8.51 -4.32
N TYR A 101 17.33 9.04 -5.49
CA TYR A 101 16.68 8.68 -6.74
C TYR A 101 16.84 7.19 -7.02
N LEU A 102 15.70 6.49 -7.08
CA LEU A 102 15.66 5.06 -7.34
C LEU A 102 14.40 4.70 -8.11
N LEU A 103 14.58 4.07 -9.25
CA LEU A 103 13.54 3.50 -10.10
C LEU A 103 13.61 1.98 -10.04
N ASP A 104 12.51 1.32 -9.77
CA ASP A 104 12.43 -0.13 -9.68
C ASP A 104 11.13 -0.65 -10.31
N TYR A 105 11.24 -1.52 -11.28
CA TYR A 105 10.15 -2.33 -11.79
C TYR A 105 10.41 -3.77 -11.43
N GLN A 106 9.41 -4.47 -10.95
CA GLN A 106 9.48 -5.87 -10.56
C GLN A 106 8.29 -6.64 -11.12
N GLU A 107 8.57 -7.68 -11.89
CA GLU A 107 7.58 -8.68 -12.21
C GLU A 107 7.69 -9.82 -11.21
N ARG A 108 6.63 -10.03 -10.44
CA ARG A 108 6.59 -11.05 -9.40
C ARG A 108 5.63 -12.16 -9.84
N PRO A 109 6.04 -13.44 -9.72
CA PRO A 109 5.11 -14.55 -9.84
C PRO A 109 4.08 -14.45 -8.69
N GLU A 110 3.42 -15.43 -8.29
CA GLU A 110 2.49 -15.37 -7.15
C GLU A 110 3.18 -15.00 -5.82
N ALA A 111 2.42 -14.44 -4.87
CA ALA A 111 2.90 -13.94 -3.57
C ALA A 111 3.56 -15.01 -2.66
N LYS A 112 3.54 -16.28 -3.05
CA LYS A 112 3.97 -17.43 -2.23
C LYS A 112 5.21 -18.17 -2.76
N THR A 113 5.81 -17.71 -3.85
CA THR A 113 7.02 -18.35 -4.37
C THR A 113 8.27 -17.75 -3.72
N GLU A 114 9.29 -18.59 -3.49
CA GLU A 114 10.60 -18.18 -2.96
C GLU A 114 11.32 -17.16 -3.87
N LYS A 115 10.95 -17.08 -5.14
CA LYS A 115 11.49 -16.09 -6.08
C LYS A 115 10.83 -14.73 -5.83
N ARG A 116 11.63 -13.75 -5.48
CA ARG A 116 11.17 -12.37 -5.26
C ARG A 116 10.67 -11.70 -6.54
N TRP A 117 11.29 -11.99 -7.68
CA TRP A 117 10.92 -11.49 -9.02
C TRP A 117 11.37 -12.47 -10.08
N VAL A 118 10.69 -12.49 -11.21
CA VAL A 118 11.07 -13.23 -12.44
C VAL A 118 11.74 -12.30 -13.45
N ASP A 119 11.36 -11.02 -13.44
CA ASP A 119 11.96 -9.95 -14.23
C ASP A 119 12.07 -8.68 -13.38
N ARG A 120 13.10 -7.88 -13.63
CA ARG A 120 13.37 -6.65 -12.91
C ARG A 120 14.08 -5.63 -13.78
N LEU A 121 13.67 -4.36 -13.69
CA LEU A 121 14.40 -3.23 -14.23
C LEU A 121 14.76 -2.29 -13.08
N THR A 122 16.04 -2.14 -12.82
CA THR A 122 16.58 -1.25 -11.78
C THR A 122 17.76 -0.46 -12.33
N LEU A 123 18.29 0.47 -11.53
CA LEU A 123 19.42 1.34 -11.91
C LEU A 123 20.75 0.57 -11.80
N ASP A 124 21.03 -0.30 -12.75
CA ASP A 124 22.21 -1.18 -12.81
C ASP A 124 23.28 -0.74 -13.83
N GLY A 125 23.05 0.41 -14.48
CA GLY A 125 23.96 0.96 -15.49
C GLY A 125 23.78 0.37 -16.89
N THR A 126 22.86 -0.55 -17.12
CA THR A 126 22.60 -1.14 -18.45
C THR A 126 21.72 -0.24 -19.33
N TRP A 127 21.17 0.83 -18.78
CA TRP A 127 20.31 1.79 -19.44
C TRP A 127 20.49 3.19 -18.83
N SER A 128 19.90 4.22 -19.45
CA SER A 128 20.09 5.62 -19.07
C SER A 128 19.74 5.95 -17.61
N GLY A 129 18.74 5.26 -17.06
CA GLY A 129 18.22 5.51 -15.71
C GLY A 129 17.32 6.73 -15.60
N ASN A 130 16.99 7.42 -16.71
CA ASN A 130 16.09 8.58 -16.70
C ASN A 130 14.60 8.18 -16.76
N LEU A 131 13.72 9.15 -16.50
CA LEU A 131 12.27 8.91 -16.42
C LEU A 131 11.65 8.56 -17.76
N TYR A 132 12.15 9.13 -18.87
CA TYR A 132 11.57 8.85 -20.18
C TYR A 132 11.85 7.41 -20.62
N ASP A 133 13.08 6.96 -20.47
CA ASP A 133 13.45 5.59 -20.82
C ASP A 133 12.79 4.58 -19.90
N PHE A 134 12.71 4.89 -18.58
CA PHE A 134 11.97 4.09 -17.61
C PHE A 134 10.49 3.93 -18.01
N SER A 135 9.82 5.04 -18.29
CA SER A 135 8.39 5.03 -18.64
C SER A 135 8.12 4.14 -19.86
N ARG A 136 8.94 4.24 -20.90
CA ARG A 136 8.81 3.43 -22.13
C ARG A 136 9.06 1.94 -21.87
N LYS A 137 10.14 1.63 -21.16
CA LYS A 137 10.53 0.23 -20.87
C LYS A 137 9.49 -0.44 -19.97
N VAL A 138 9.06 0.26 -18.91
CA VAL A 138 8.08 -0.27 -17.96
C VAL A 138 6.70 -0.40 -18.60
N TYR A 139 6.24 0.61 -19.35
CA TYR A 139 4.93 0.51 -20.02
C TYR A 139 4.87 -0.70 -20.96
N ARG A 140 5.92 -0.95 -21.75
CA ARG A 140 5.99 -2.14 -22.61
C ARG A 140 5.86 -3.43 -21.80
N LYS A 141 6.59 -3.53 -20.68
CA LYS A 141 6.52 -4.70 -19.78
C LYS A 141 5.15 -4.84 -19.10
N LEU A 142 4.48 -3.75 -18.76
CA LEU A 142 3.15 -3.80 -18.15
C LEU A 142 2.11 -4.38 -19.10
N ILE A 143 2.16 -4.02 -20.39
CA ILE A 143 1.18 -4.48 -21.39
C ILE A 143 1.56 -5.82 -22.04
N GLU A 144 2.79 -6.28 -21.87
CA GLU A 144 3.23 -7.60 -22.33
C GLU A 144 2.40 -8.68 -21.65
N ASP A 145 1.86 -9.60 -22.42
CA ASP A 145 0.96 -10.69 -21.97
C ASP A 145 -0.36 -10.25 -21.32
N LEU A 146 -0.74 -9.00 -21.48
CA LEU A 146 -2.01 -8.50 -20.97
C LEU A 146 -3.19 -9.12 -21.74
N LYS A 147 -3.92 -10.02 -21.09
CA LYS A 147 -5.09 -10.72 -21.67
C LYS A 147 -6.35 -9.89 -21.44
N VAL A 148 -6.54 -8.85 -22.23
CA VAL A 148 -7.76 -8.03 -22.22
C VAL A 148 -8.47 -8.18 -23.56
N PRO A 149 -9.80 -8.40 -23.59
CA PRO A 149 -10.55 -8.40 -24.83
C PRO A 149 -10.35 -7.07 -25.57
N PHE A 150 -10.12 -7.15 -26.89
CA PHE A 150 -10.01 -5.93 -27.69
C PHE A 150 -11.40 -5.38 -27.97
N GLU A 151 -11.50 -4.06 -27.98
CA GLU A 151 -12.70 -3.37 -28.46
C GLU A 151 -12.62 -3.13 -29.96
N LEU A 152 -13.71 -3.42 -30.67
CA LEU A 152 -13.90 -3.01 -32.06
C LEU A 152 -14.69 -1.72 -32.05
N LYS A 153 -14.09 -0.59 -32.43
CA LYS A 153 -14.83 0.62 -32.76
C LYS A 153 -14.93 0.73 -34.27
N GLU A 154 -16.14 0.85 -34.79
CA GLU A 154 -16.43 0.98 -36.23
C GLU A 154 -15.79 -0.11 -37.10
N GLY A 155 -15.65 -1.34 -36.57
CA GLY A 155 -15.03 -2.46 -37.27
C GLY A 155 -13.50 -2.45 -37.32
N LEU A 156 -12.85 -1.45 -36.74
CA LEU A 156 -11.38 -1.37 -36.62
C LEU A 156 -10.94 -1.78 -35.21
N ARG A 157 -9.90 -2.62 -35.17
CA ARG A 157 -9.26 -3.00 -33.91
C ARG A 157 -8.60 -1.77 -33.29
N GLN A 158 -9.02 -1.40 -32.08
CA GLN A 158 -8.30 -0.40 -31.29
C GLN A 158 -7.07 -1.06 -30.68
N GLU A 159 -5.89 -0.45 -30.88
CA GLU A 159 -4.64 -0.91 -30.29
C GLU A 159 -4.64 -0.67 -28.77
N ASP A 160 -5.20 0.45 -28.30
CA ASP A 160 -5.30 0.79 -26.88
C ASP A 160 -6.70 0.53 -26.33
N THR A 161 -6.83 -0.49 -25.49
CA THR A 161 -8.06 -0.71 -24.70
C THR A 161 -8.11 0.25 -23.49
N PRO A 162 -9.27 0.45 -22.85
CA PRO A 162 -9.36 1.24 -21.61
C PRO A 162 -8.37 0.83 -20.53
N VAL A 163 -8.00 -0.46 -20.46
CA VAL A 163 -6.99 -0.95 -19.51
C VAL A 163 -5.58 -0.50 -19.89
N HIS A 164 -5.23 -0.47 -21.18
CA HIS A 164 -3.94 0.07 -21.64
C HIS A 164 -3.81 1.55 -21.29
N ILE A 165 -4.88 2.33 -21.51
CA ILE A 165 -4.94 3.74 -21.13
C ILE A 165 -4.78 3.89 -19.62
N ALA A 166 -5.48 3.09 -18.81
CA ALA A 166 -5.40 3.12 -17.35
C ALA A 166 -3.99 2.81 -16.83
N LEU A 167 -3.30 1.81 -17.40
CA LEU A 167 -1.93 1.46 -17.01
C LEU A 167 -0.92 2.56 -17.37
N ARG A 168 -1.08 3.16 -18.56
CA ARG A 168 -0.25 4.29 -19.01
C ARG A 168 -0.43 5.49 -18.10
N GLU A 169 -1.68 5.81 -17.75
CA GLU A 169 -2.03 6.90 -16.86
C GLU A 169 -1.53 6.65 -15.43
N ALA A 170 -1.67 5.43 -14.90
CA ALA A 170 -1.14 5.07 -13.58
C ALA A 170 0.37 5.23 -13.51
N LEU A 171 1.10 4.81 -14.56
CA LEU A 171 2.55 4.99 -14.62
C LEU A 171 2.95 6.46 -14.75
N ALA A 172 2.26 7.23 -15.61
CA ALA A 172 2.49 8.66 -15.75
C ALA A 172 2.26 9.39 -14.41
N ASN A 173 1.13 9.12 -13.71
CA ASN A 173 0.82 9.72 -12.43
C ASN A 173 1.86 9.37 -11.35
N THR A 174 2.35 8.14 -11.34
CA THR A 174 3.42 7.72 -10.43
C THR A 174 4.70 8.56 -10.60
N ILE A 175 5.01 8.96 -11.81
CA ILE A 175 6.20 9.76 -12.14
C ILE A 175 5.94 11.25 -11.86
N ILE A 176 4.83 11.81 -12.36
CA ILE A 176 4.60 13.26 -12.29
C ILE A 176 4.23 13.77 -10.90
N HIS A 177 3.72 12.89 -10.02
CA HIS A 177 3.39 13.25 -8.63
C HIS A 177 4.47 12.86 -7.62
N ALA A 178 5.57 12.23 -8.05
CA ALA A 178 6.67 11.83 -7.18
C ALA A 178 7.38 13.02 -6.54
N ASP A 179 7.72 12.91 -5.26
CA ASP A 179 8.65 13.81 -4.58
C ASP A 179 10.07 13.24 -4.69
N TYR A 180 10.82 13.71 -5.68
CA TYR A 180 12.18 13.24 -5.96
C TYR A 180 13.18 13.58 -4.84
N THR A 181 12.82 14.43 -3.87
CA THR A 181 13.60 14.70 -2.67
C THR A 181 13.32 13.71 -1.54
N GLY A 182 12.28 12.89 -1.69
CA GLY A 182 11.87 11.85 -0.74
C GLY A 182 12.82 10.66 -0.72
N ARG A 183 12.70 9.83 0.33
CA ARG A 183 13.54 8.62 0.50
C ARG A 183 12.89 7.36 -0.06
N ALA A 184 11.59 7.35 -0.30
CA ALA A 184 10.93 6.23 -0.96
C ALA A 184 11.32 6.18 -2.43
N SER A 185 11.39 4.98 -3.01
CA SER A 185 11.63 4.82 -4.45
C SER A 185 10.34 4.86 -5.24
N ILE A 186 10.43 5.21 -6.53
CA ILE A 186 9.40 4.81 -7.48
C ILE A 186 9.50 3.29 -7.64
N LEU A 187 8.38 2.59 -7.39
CA LEU A 187 8.29 1.15 -7.54
C LEU A 187 7.04 0.79 -8.34
N VAL A 188 7.23 0.02 -9.40
CA VAL A 188 6.15 -0.56 -10.17
C VAL A 188 6.23 -2.08 -10.06
N VAL A 189 5.13 -2.71 -9.68
CA VAL A 189 5.04 -4.16 -9.52
C VAL A 189 3.99 -4.71 -10.47
N LYS A 190 4.37 -5.71 -11.28
CA LYS A 190 3.45 -6.51 -12.09
C LYS A 190 3.32 -7.89 -11.47
N ARG A 191 2.10 -8.35 -11.28
CA ARG A 191 1.76 -9.71 -10.85
C ARG A 191 0.65 -10.25 -11.76
N PRO A 192 0.42 -11.57 -11.81
CA PRO A 192 -0.69 -12.14 -12.59
C PRO A 192 -2.07 -11.63 -12.18
N ASP A 193 -2.23 -11.17 -10.93
CA ASP A 193 -3.49 -10.77 -10.32
C ASP A 193 -3.59 -9.26 -10.05
N MET A 194 -2.50 -8.50 -10.22
CA MET A 194 -2.50 -7.06 -9.91
C MET A 194 -1.32 -6.30 -10.50
N PHE A 195 -1.52 -4.99 -10.66
CA PHE A 195 -0.45 -4.01 -10.83
C PHE A 195 -0.39 -3.11 -9.60
N GLY A 196 0.80 -2.86 -9.09
CA GLY A 196 1.05 -1.96 -7.98
C GLY A 196 1.96 -0.81 -8.40
N PHE A 197 1.60 0.41 -7.99
CA PHE A 197 2.37 1.61 -8.26
C PHE A 197 2.64 2.33 -6.94
N ARG A 198 3.87 2.73 -6.74
CA ARG A 198 4.31 3.51 -5.58
C ARG A 198 5.16 4.68 -6.01
N ASN A 199 4.86 5.85 -5.50
CA ASN A 199 5.71 7.02 -5.64
C ASN A 199 6.03 7.65 -4.28
N PRO A 200 7.21 8.26 -4.11
CA PRO A 200 7.56 9.03 -2.92
C PRO A 200 6.66 10.27 -2.80
N GLY A 201 6.37 10.63 -1.54
CA GLY A 201 5.52 11.76 -1.19
C GLY A 201 4.04 11.39 -1.02
N LEU A 202 3.34 12.23 -0.26
CA LEU A 202 1.90 12.14 -0.07
C LEU A 202 1.16 12.90 -1.18
N MET A 203 -0.11 12.64 -1.31
CA MET A 203 -0.99 13.39 -2.23
C MET A 203 -1.08 14.85 -1.79
N ARG A 204 -1.22 15.75 -2.75
CA ARG A 204 -1.40 17.19 -2.50
C ARG A 204 -2.87 17.59 -2.39
N VAL A 205 -3.77 16.70 -2.84
CA VAL A 205 -5.21 16.82 -2.71
C VAL A 205 -5.76 15.62 -1.93
N PRO A 206 -6.88 15.75 -1.21
CA PRO A 206 -7.53 14.61 -0.57
C PRO A 206 -7.86 13.51 -1.56
N ILE A 207 -7.72 12.24 -1.14
CA ILE A 207 -7.96 11.07 -2.00
C ILE A 207 -9.37 11.11 -2.61
N GLU A 208 -10.37 11.49 -1.83
CA GLU A 208 -11.77 11.56 -2.26
C GLU A 208 -11.97 12.58 -3.40
N VAL A 209 -11.26 13.72 -3.34
CA VAL A 209 -11.29 14.74 -4.38
C VAL A 209 -10.59 14.24 -5.64
N ALA A 210 -9.43 13.60 -5.47
CA ALA A 210 -8.66 13.04 -6.57
C ALA A 210 -9.43 11.96 -7.34
N LEU A 211 -10.18 11.09 -6.62
CA LEU A 211 -11.00 10.03 -7.22
C LEU A 211 -12.21 10.58 -7.99
N GLN A 212 -12.75 11.74 -7.60
CA GLN A 212 -13.84 12.39 -8.32
C GLN A 212 -13.38 13.09 -9.60
N GLY A 213 -12.08 13.34 -9.72
CA GLY A 213 -11.51 14.19 -10.77
C GLY A 213 -11.74 15.67 -10.47
N GLY A 214 -11.02 16.53 -11.15
CA GLY A 214 -11.13 17.99 -10.95
C GLY A 214 -9.83 18.69 -11.28
N GLU A 215 -9.56 19.83 -10.65
CA GLU A 215 -8.31 20.55 -10.84
C GLU A 215 -7.13 19.76 -10.23
N PRO A 216 -6.16 19.36 -11.06
CA PRO A 216 -5.01 18.60 -10.58
C PRO A 216 -4.02 19.54 -9.91
N ASP A 217 -3.58 19.21 -8.72
CA ASP A 217 -2.40 19.80 -8.14
C ASP A 217 -1.17 18.92 -8.45
N CYS A 218 -0.59 19.13 -9.62
CA CYS A 218 0.55 18.38 -10.09
C CYS A 218 1.85 18.88 -9.44
N ARG A 219 2.60 17.96 -8.81
CA ARG A 219 3.88 18.27 -8.16
C ARG A 219 4.97 18.68 -9.17
N ASN A 220 5.04 17.99 -10.30
CA ASN A 220 6.04 18.19 -11.34
C ASN A 220 5.35 18.58 -12.67
N ARG A 221 5.01 19.87 -12.80
CA ARG A 221 4.21 20.37 -13.92
C ARG A 221 4.92 20.29 -15.26
N LEU A 222 6.25 20.51 -15.29
CA LEU A 222 7.02 20.40 -16.52
C LEU A 222 7.14 18.96 -16.99
N LEU A 223 7.38 18.01 -16.05
CA LEU A 223 7.34 16.57 -16.40
C LEU A 223 5.97 16.18 -16.98
N ALA A 224 4.87 16.61 -16.35
CA ALA A 224 3.54 16.37 -16.86
C ALA A 224 3.34 16.95 -18.28
N GLN A 225 3.86 18.14 -18.53
CA GLN A 225 3.81 18.78 -19.85
C GLN A 225 4.63 18.00 -20.90
N MET A 226 5.83 17.55 -20.53
CA MET A 226 6.68 16.74 -21.42
C MET A 226 6.02 15.40 -21.76
N PHE A 227 5.45 14.69 -20.80
CA PHE A 227 4.72 13.43 -21.05
C PHE A 227 3.51 13.66 -21.95
N ARG A 228 2.79 14.76 -21.79
CA ARG A 228 1.65 15.14 -22.63
C ARG A 228 2.03 15.38 -24.09
N TYR A 229 3.17 15.99 -24.36
CA TYR A 229 3.65 16.21 -25.72
C TYR A 229 3.85 14.93 -26.53
N VAL A 230 4.14 13.83 -25.85
CA VAL A 230 4.31 12.50 -26.45
C VAL A 230 3.12 11.57 -26.18
N LYS A 231 1.97 12.10 -25.73
CA LYS A 231 0.74 11.37 -25.39
C LYS A 231 0.96 10.20 -24.41
N PHE A 232 1.91 10.35 -23.50
CA PHE A 232 2.17 9.35 -22.48
C PHE A 232 1.33 9.54 -21.20
N GLY A 233 0.69 10.65 -21.01
CA GLY A 233 -0.30 10.97 -19.98
C GLY A 233 -1.38 11.87 -20.56
N GLU A 234 -2.56 11.88 -19.96
CA GLU A 234 -3.70 12.67 -20.46
C GLU A 234 -3.74 14.09 -19.90
N GLN A 235 -4.82 14.80 -20.28
CA GLN A 235 -5.06 16.18 -19.88
C GLN A 235 -5.44 16.28 -18.40
N ALA A 236 -5.16 17.44 -17.83
CA ALA A 236 -5.39 17.79 -16.44
C ALA A 236 -6.75 17.32 -15.87
N GLY A 237 -6.71 16.53 -14.82
CA GLY A 237 -7.87 16.17 -13.99
C GLY A 237 -8.63 14.89 -14.35
N SER A 238 -8.33 14.24 -15.47
CA SER A 238 -9.00 13.00 -15.88
C SER A 238 -8.26 11.71 -15.49
N GLY A 239 -7.03 11.81 -14.95
CA GLY A 239 -6.14 10.70 -14.75
C GLY A 239 -6.70 9.56 -13.89
N LEU A 240 -7.07 9.83 -12.65
CA LEU A 240 -7.66 8.81 -11.77
C LEU A 240 -9.04 8.34 -12.25
N PRO A 241 -9.98 9.19 -12.65
CA PRO A 241 -11.23 8.75 -13.29
C PRO A 241 -11.01 7.78 -14.45
N ASN A 242 -10.07 8.04 -15.36
CA ASN A 242 -9.78 7.15 -16.48
C ASN A 242 -9.24 5.79 -16.02
N ILE A 243 -8.42 5.77 -14.95
CA ILE A 243 -7.96 4.53 -14.34
C ILE A 243 -9.15 3.74 -13.77
N LEU A 244 -10.07 4.40 -13.06
CA LEU A 244 -11.26 3.78 -12.49
C LEU A 244 -12.17 3.22 -13.59
N ASP A 245 -12.43 3.98 -14.64
CA ASP A 245 -13.27 3.57 -15.77
C ASP A 245 -12.65 2.41 -16.56
N GLY A 246 -11.33 2.45 -16.76
CA GLY A 246 -10.60 1.36 -17.39
C GLY A 246 -10.74 0.04 -16.64
N TRP A 247 -10.62 0.07 -15.31
CA TRP A 247 -10.80 -1.11 -14.46
C TRP A 247 -12.26 -1.58 -14.40
N LYS A 248 -13.20 -0.63 -14.29
CA LYS A 248 -14.63 -0.90 -14.28
C LYS A 248 -15.10 -1.55 -15.58
N SER A 249 -14.52 -1.18 -16.74
CA SER A 249 -14.85 -1.76 -18.05
C SER A 249 -14.64 -3.27 -18.11
N GLN A 250 -13.76 -3.81 -17.28
CA GLN A 250 -13.46 -5.25 -17.16
C GLN A 250 -14.19 -5.92 -16.00
N HIS A 251 -15.08 -5.19 -15.31
CA HIS A 251 -15.77 -5.69 -14.11
C HIS A 251 -14.80 -6.15 -12.99
N TRP A 252 -13.62 -5.55 -12.91
CA TRP A 252 -12.66 -5.81 -11.85
C TRP A 252 -12.94 -4.96 -10.60
N LYS A 253 -12.37 -5.39 -9.46
CA LYS A 253 -12.46 -4.63 -8.19
C LYS A 253 -11.92 -3.21 -8.37
N VAL A 254 -12.58 -2.26 -7.71
CA VAL A 254 -12.17 -0.85 -7.75
C VAL A 254 -10.71 -0.69 -7.33
N PRO A 255 -9.92 0.09 -8.07
CA PRO A 255 -8.56 0.45 -7.70
C PRO A 255 -8.46 0.98 -6.27
N LEU A 256 -7.42 0.57 -5.55
CA LEU A 256 -7.18 1.03 -4.19
C LEU A 256 -6.04 2.06 -4.17
N LEU A 257 -6.38 3.30 -3.81
CA LEU A 257 -5.43 4.39 -3.62
C LEU A 257 -5.31 4.69 -2.13
N HIS A 258 -4.10 4.68 -1.61
CA HIS A 258 -3.83 4.97 -0.21
C HIS A 258 -2.46 5.59 0.01
N GLU A 259 -2.28 6.22 1.17
CA GLU A 259 -1.05 6.84 1.61
C GLU A 259 -0.43 6.07 2.76
N ALA A 260 0.89 6.05 2.83
CA ALA A 260 1.64 5.49 3.94
C ALA A 260 2.77 6.46 4.34
N THR A 261 2.96 6.64 5.65
CA THR A 261 3.97 7.53 6.21
C THR A 261 5.13 6.77 6.88
N ASN A 262 5.03 5.45 6.97
CA ASN A 262 6.03 4.59 7.58
C ASN A 262 6.54 3.56 6.57
N PRO A 263 7.85 3.43 6.37
CA PRO A 263 8.96 4.18 6.97
C PRO A 263 9.15 5.60 6.41
N TYR A 264 8.60 5.88 5.22
CA TYR A 264 8.67 7.18 4.53
C TYR A 264 7.32 7.51 3.92
N ASP A 265 7.08 8.79 3.68
CA ASP A 265 5.88 9.24 3.00
C ASP A 265 5.85 8.73 1.56
N GLN A 266 4.76 8.08 1.20
CA GLN A 266 4.56 7.46 -0.10
C GLN A 266 3.07 7.33 -0.42
N THR A 267 2.76 7.37 -1.68
CA THR A 267 1.43 7.09 -2.23
C THR A 267 1.47 5.76 -2.97
N LEU A 268 0.43 4.94 -2.77
CA LEU A 268 0.31 3.61 -3.35
C LEU A 268 -1.01 3.49 -4.10
N LEU A 269 -0.94 2.98 -5.34
CA LEU A 269 -2.09 2.64 -6.16
C LEU A 269 -2.02 1.14 -6.50
N GLU A 270 -3.07 0.39 -6.15
CA GLU A 270 -3.21 -1.01 -6.47
C GLU A 270 -4.35 -1.23 -7.47
N LEU A 271 -4.03 -1.83 -8.58
CA LEU A 271 -4.94 -2.17 -9.68
C LEU A 271 -5.10 -3.68 -9.73
N ARG A 272 -6.11 -4.21 -9.04
CA ARG A 272 -6.33 -5.65 -8.89
C ARG A 272 -7.20 -6.19 -10.03
N MET A 273 -6.70 -7.20 -10.75
CA MET A 273 -7.43 -7.93 -11.81
C MET A 273 -8.25 -9.07 -11.20
N ILE A 274 -9.07 -8.75 -10.23
CA ILE A 274 -9.97 -9.69 -9.55
C ILE A 274 -11.38 -9.35 -9.97
N ASP A 275 -12.09 -10.35 -10.53
CA ASP A 275 -13.46 -10.17 -10.95
C ASP A 275 -14.35 -9.68 -9.79
N LEU A 276 -15.12 -8.64 -10.05
CA LEU A 276 -16.12 -8.15 -9.12
C LEU A 276 -17.20 -9.23 -8.90
N TYR A 277 -17.40 -10.08 -9.91
CA TYR A 277 -18.37 -11.19 -9.92
C TYR A 277 -17.66 -12.55 -10.12
N PRO A 278 -16.95 -13.10 -9.11
CA PRO A 278 -16.34 -14.42 -9.24
C PRO A 278 -17.41 -15.47 -9.57
N GLN A 279 -17.31 -16.11 -10.71
CA GLN A 279 -18.31 -17.08 -11.21
C GLN A 279 -18.61 -18.20 -10.20
N LYS A 280 -17.63 -18.58 -9.38
CA LYS A 280 -17.80 -19.55 -8.30
C LYS A 280 -18.81 -19.04 -7.26
N ILE A 281 -18.67 -17.80 -6.81
CA ILE A 281 -19.55 -17.17 -5.82
C ILE A 281 -20.94 -16.94 -6.40
N VAL A 282 -21.03 -16.47 -7.65
CA VAL A 282 -22.31 -16.32 -8.35
C VAL A 282 -23.07 -17.64 -8.41
N ARG A 283 -22.40 -18.76 -8.78
CA ARG A 283 -22.99 -20.09 -8.79
C ARG A 283 -23.40 -20.54 -7.39
N GLU A 284 -22.59 -20.31 -6.37
CA GLU A 284 -22.90 -20.62 -4.98
C GLU A 284 -24.16 -19.87 -4.52
N LEU A 285 -24.19 -18.54 -4.70
CA LEU A 285 -25.33 -17.69 -4.34
C LEU A 285 -26.61 -18.08 -5.10
N THR A 286 -26.48 -18.39 -6.39
CA THR A 286 -27.60 -18.84 -7.21
C THR A 286 -28.13 -20.21 -6.74
N SER A 287 -27.23 -21.13 -6.38
CA SER A 287 -27.58 -22.45 -5.87
C SER A 287 -28.28 -22.39 -4.50
N VAL A 288 -27.78 -21.54 -3.59
CA VAL A 288 -28.30 -21.45 -2.22
C VAL A 288 -29.59 -20.64 -2.14
N PHE A 289 -29.66 -19.51 -2.86
CA PHE A 289 -30.76 -18.54 -2.71
C PHE A 289 -31.72 -18.51 -3.91
N GLY A 290 -31.39 -19.15 -5.04
CA GLY A 290 -32.26 -19.27 -6.21
C GLY A 290 -32.85 -17.93 -6.68
N ALA A 291 -34.18 -17.87 -6.80
CA ALA A 291 -34.88 -16.66 -7.24
C ALA A 291 -34.67 -15.44 -6.35
N LYS A 292 -34.38 -15.63 -5.06
CA LYS A 292 -34.07 -14.49 -4.15
C LYS A 292 -32.83 -13.74 -4.58
N PHE A 293 -31.82 -14.44 -5.12
CA PHE A 293 -30.58 -13.83 -5.61
C PHE A 293 -30.72 -13.31 -7.05
N THR A 294 -31.37 -14.07 -7.95
CA THR A 294 -31.51 -13.69 -9.37
C THR A 294 -32.38 -12.45 -9.58
N ASN A 295 -33.36 -12.19 -8.68
CA ASN A 295 -34.25 -11.03 -8.72
C ASN A 295 -33.67 -9.78 -8.03
N LEU A 296 -32.41 -9.82 -7.58
CA LEU A 296 -31.73 -8.65 -7.01
C LEU A 296 -31.37 -7.65 -8.11
N THR A 297 -31.34 -6.38 -7.77
CA THR A 297 -30.75 -5.34 -8.62
C THR A 297 -29.25 -5.55 -8.77
N GLU A 298 -28.63 -4.92 -9.75
CA GLU A 298 -27.18 -4.99 -9.97
C GLU A 298 -26.40 -4.59 -8.73
N LEU A 299 -26.77 -3.47 -8.10
CA LEU A 299 -26.15 -2.99 -6.85
C LEU A 299 -26.28 -4.01 -5.71
N GLU A 300 -27.46 -4.56 -5.50
CA GLU A 300 -27.72 -5.56 -4.46
C GLU A 300 -26.91 -6.85 -4.69
N ARG A 301 -26.81 -7.31 -5.95
CA ARG A 301 -25.96 -8.45 -6.34
C ARG A 301 -24.50 -8.16 -6.08
N THR A 302 -24.03 -6.99 -6.48
CA THR A 302 -22.64 -6.56 -6.25
C THR A 302 -22.30 -6.58 -4.76
N ILE A 303 -23.15 -6.00 -3.90
CA ILE A 303 -22.96 -5.98 -2.44
C ILE A 303 -22.93 -7.42 -1.88
N ALA A 304 -23.87 -8.28 -2.27
CA ALA A 304 -23.89 -9.66 -1.81
C ALA A 304 -22.64 -10.43 -2.22
N ILE A 305 -22.22 -10.33 -3.50
CA ILE A 305 -21.01 -10.99 -4.01
C ILE A 305 -19.75 -10.47 -3.31
N THR A 306 -19.66 -9.15 -3.08
CA THR A 306 -18.50 -8.54 -2.38
C THR A 306 -18.37 -9.06 -0.95
N ILE A 307 -19.50 -9.13 -0.21
CA ILE A 307 -19.50 -9.68 1.16
C ILE A 307 -19.12 -11.19 1.15
N TYR A 308 -19.61 -11.94 0.16
CA TYR A 308 -19.26 -13.37 0.03
C TYR A 308 -17.80 -13.60 -0.40
N SER A 309 -17.20 -12.65 -1.11
CA SER A 309 -15.79 -12.69 -1.50
C SER A 309 -14.84 -12.37 -0.34
N ASP A 310 -15.21 -11.39 0.47
CA ASP A 310 -14.36 -10.86 1.54
C ASP A 310 -14.78 -11.36 2.94
N PHE A 311 -15.76 -12.28 3.01
CA PHE A 311 -16.34 -12.92 4.20
C PHE A 311 -17.09 -11.98 5.13
N TYR A 312 -16.55 -10.81 5.44
CA TYR A 312 -17.21 -9.76 6.24
C TYR A 312 -16.66 -8.37 5.88
N LEU A 313 -17.54 -7.37 5.90
CA LEU A 313 -17.19 -5.96 5.57
C LEU A 313 -18.00 -4.99 6.42
N THR A 314 -17.38 -3.87 6.76
CA THR A 314 -18.10 -2.72 7.36
C THR A 314 -18.82 -1.93 6.28
N HIS A 315 -19.81 -1.12 6.68
CA HIS A 315 -20.51 -0.21 5.77
C HIS A 315 -19.55 0.73 5.02
N HIS A 316 -18.56 1.26 5.71
CA HIS A 316 -17.55 2.15 5.13
C HIS A 316 -16.70 1.44 4.05
N GLN A 317 -16.24 0.22 4.33
CA GLN A 317 -15.49 -0.59 3.36
C GLN A 317 -16.32 -0.92 2.12
N LEU A 318 -17.62 -1.23 2.28
CA LEU A 318 -18.53 -1.44 1.17
C LEU A 318 -18.70 -0.18 0.31
N CYS A 319 -18.92 0.99 0.94
CA CYS A 319 -19.03 2.25 0.21
C CYS A 319 -17.73 2.61 -0.54
N THR A 320 -16.57 2.24 -0.01
CA THR A 320 -15.27 2.46 -0.67
C THR A 320 -15.06 1.51 -1.86
N GLN A 321 -15.54 0.26 -1.75
CA GLN A 321 -15.36 -0.76 -2.79
C GLN A 321 -16.40 -0.68 -3.91
N ILE A 322 -17.57 -0.09 -3.63
CA ILE A 322 -18.70 -0.04 -4.56
C ILE A 322 -18.99 1.43 -4.87
N SER A 323 -18.86 1.80 -6.16
CA SER A 323 -19.13 3.16 -6.63
C SER A 323 -20.66 3.44 -6.62
N ALA A 324 -21.25 3.58 -5.43
CA ALA A 324 -22.67 3.90 -5.26
C ALA A 324 -22.85 4.87 -4.09
N HIS A 325 -23.95 5.63 -4.14
CA HIS A 325 -24.25 6.60 -3.08
C HIS A 325 -24.49 5.87 -1.74
N THR A 326 -23.92 6.37 -0.65
CA THR A 326 -24.01 5.79 0.71
C THR A 326 -25.42 5.37 1.12
N ARG A 327 -26.44 6.17 0.75
CA ARG A 327 -27.86 5.88 1.03
C ARG A 327 -28.34 4.63 0.26
N GLU A 328 -27.94 4.47 -0.98
CA GLU A 328 -28.31 3.32 -1.81
C GLU A 328 -27.70 2.02 -1.27
N VAL A 329 -26.42 2.08 -0.88
CA VAL A 329 -25.74 0.97 -0.20
C VAL A 329 -26.47 0.58 1.08
N THR A 330 -26.88 1.57 1.90
CA THR A 330 -27.63 1.32 3.14
C THR A 330 -28.95 0.62 2.85
N LEU A 331 -29.73 1.08 1.88
CA LEU A 331 -31.02 0.49 1.51
C LEU A 331 -30.87 -0.93 0.98
N ALA A 332 -29.85 -1.16 0.15
CA ALA A 332 -29.54 -2.49 -0.36
C ALA A 332 -29.13 -3.47 0.74
N LEU A 333 -28.31 -3.05 1.70
CA LEU A 333 -27.93 -3.85 2.87
C LEU A 333 -29.13 -4.23 3.72
N VAL A 334 -30.04 -3.30 4.04
CA VAL A 334 -31.28 -3.58 4.78
C VAL A 334 -32.14 -4.61 4.05
N LYS A 335 -32.25 -4.51 2.71
CA LYS A 335 -32.99 -5.48 1.92
C LYS A 335 -32.33 -6.86 1.93
N LEU A 336 -31.01 -6.94 1.75
CA LEU A 336 -30.25 -8.20 1.75
C LEU A 336 -30.32 -8.92 3.11
N GLU A 337 -30.27 -8.17 4.23
CA GLU A 337 -30.49 -8.72 5.57
C GLU A 337 -31.92 -9.27 5.74
N ARG A 338 -32.93 -8.51 5.28
CA ARG A 338 -34.34 -8.92 5.38
C ARG A 338 -34.63 -10.24 4.63
N ILE A 339 -34.02 -10.45 3.47
CA ILE A 339 -34.17 -11.69 2.69
C ILE A 339 -33.19 -12.78 3.15
N LYS A 340 -32.36 -12.53 4.15
CA LYS A 340 -31.38 -13.44 4.76
C LYS A 340 -30.28 -13.91 3.78
N VAL A 341 -29.92 -13.10 2.80
CA VAL A 341 -28.75 -13.32 1.95
C VAL A 341 -27.46 -12.97 2.70
N ILE A 342 -27.51 -11.95 3.56
CA ILE A 342 -26.41 -11.56 4.44
C ILE A 342 -26.93 -11.46 5.89
N CYS A 343 -26.01 -11.49 6.84
CA CYS A 343 -26.23 -11.20 8.25
C CYS A 343 -25.42 -9.98 8.68
N SER A 344 -25.71 -9.43 9.84
CA SER A 344 -24.88 -8.40 10.44
C SER A 344 -24.69 -8.63 11.93
N THR A 345 -23.55 -8.17 12.44
CA THR A 345 -23.16 -8.24 13.85
C THR A 345 -22.61 -6.89 14.29
N GLY A 346 -22.83 -6.51 15.54
CA GLY A 346 -22.40 -5.22 16.10
C GLY A 346 -23.45 -4.11 15.91
N GLU A 347 -23.19 -2.96 16.54
CA GLU A 347 -24.09 -1.79 16.55
C GLU A 347 -23.39 -0.55 16.02
N HIS A 348 -24.16 0.38 15.47
CA HIS A 348 -23.71 1.69 15.00
C HIS A 348 -22.51 1.64 14.02
N LYS A 349 -21.45 2.40 14.31
CA LYS A 349 -20.24 2.49 13.45
C LYS A 349 -19.42 1.18 13.40
N GLY A 350 -19.64 0.27 14.34
CA GLY A 350 -19.00 -1.05 14.40
C GLY A 350 -19.79 -2.17 13.75
N LYS A 351 -20.92 -1.88 13.07
CA LYS A 351 -21.73 -2.89 12.38
C LYS A 351 -20.98 -3.49 11.21
N VAL A 352 -20.86 -4.82 11.21
CA VAL A 352 -20.18 -5.63 10.20
C VAL A 352 -21.18 -6.53 9.52
N TYR A 353 -21.15 -6.56 8.20
CA TYR A 353 -22.00 -7.42 7.36
C TYR A 353 -21.22 -8.64 6.91
N HIS A 354 -21.82 -9.82 7.00
CA HIS A 354 -21.14 -11.08 6.73
C HIS A 354 -22.09 -12.14 6.16
N ARG A 355 -21.52 -13.24 5.71
CA ARG A 355 -22.26 -14.44 5.26
C ARG A 355 -23.01 -15.08 6.43
N PRO A 356 -24.17 -15.73 6.20
CA PRO A 356 -24.90 -16.41 7.27
C PRO A 356 -24.16 -17.57 7.92
N ASP A 357 -23.19 -18.18 7.21
CA ASP A 357 -22.38 -19.32 7.65
C ASP A 357 -21.02 -18.94 8.27
N VAL A 358 -20.76 -17.64 8.43
CA VAL A 358 -19.51 -17.12 8.99
C VAL A 358 -19.78 -16.48 10.35
N GLU A 359 -19.12 -16.98 11.39
CA GLU A 359 -19.03 -16.28 12.67
C GLU A 359 -18.02 -15.13 12.51
N VAL A 360 -18.51 -13.91 12.70
CA VAL A 360 -17.66 -12.72 12.65
C VAL A 360 -16.70 -12.77 13.83
N PRO A 361 -15.38 -12.70 13.59
CA PRO A 361 -14.43 -12.61 14.69
C PRO A 361 -14.73 -11.37 15.51
N THR A 362 -14.72 -11.52 16.82
CA THR A 362 -14.71 -10.35 17.72
C THR A 362 -13.47 -9.50 17.38
N PRO A 363 -13.50 -8.17 17.62
CA PRO A 363 -12.35 -7.29 17.30
C PRO A 363 -11.01 -7.79 17.81
N ASP A 364 -11.00 -8.60 18.86
CA ASP A 364 -9.82 -9.20 19.47
C ASP A 364 -9.29 -10.42 18.69
N ASN A 365 -10.13 -11.09 17.89
CA ASN A 365 -9.78 -12.30 17.12
C ASN A 365 -9.60 -12.05 15.60
N ALA A 366 -9.98 -10.87 15.11
CA ALA A 366 -10.06 -10.58 13.68
C ALA A 366 -8.73 -10.79 12.92
N LEU A 367 -7.58 -10.50 13.55
CA LEU A 367 -6.27 -10.70 12.93
C LEU A 367 -5.87 -12.17 12.88
N GLY A 368 -6.19 -12.94 13.91
CA GLY A 368 -5.82 -14.36 14.02
C GLY A 368 -6.59 -15.26 13.04
N GLN A 369 -7.89 -15.02 12.85
CA GLN A 369 -8.72 -15.80 11.93
C GLN A 369 -8.44 -15.48 10.47
N PHE A 370 -8.23 -14.21 10.12
CA PHE A 370 -7.84 -13.81 8.77
C PHE A 370 -6.54 -14.49 8.31
N LEU A 371 -5.56 -14.61 9.21
CA LEU A 371 -4.31 -15.35 8.93
C LEU A 371 -4.54 -16.85 8.85
N ALA A 372 -5.38 -17.44 9.70
CA ALA A 372 -5.66 -18.86 9.73
C ALA A 372 -6.46 -19.32 8.50
N GLU A 373 -7.45 -18.56 8.05
CA GLU A 373 -8.28 -18.88 6.87
C GLU A 373 -7.52 -18.69 5.56
N ASN A 374 -6.67 -17.69 5.44
CA ASN A 374 -5.77 -17.55 4.28
C ASN A 374 -4.72 -18.67 4.21
N LEU A 375 -4.38 -19.30 5.33
CA LEU A 375 -3.54 -20.51 5.37
C LEU A 375 -4.33 -21.80 5.06
N GLN A 376 -5.65 -21.83 5.29
CA GLN A 376 -6.49 -23.01 5.03
C GLN A 376 -6.95 -23.16 3.58
N VAL A 377 -7.10 -22.06 2.82
CA VAL A 377 -7.49 -22.08 1.40
C VAL A 377 -6.47 -22.82 0.51
N THR A 378 -5.30 -23.18 1.04
CA THR A 378 -4.23 -23.89 0.31
C THR A 378 -4.00 -25.33 0.73
N LYS A 379 -4.93 -25.98 1.47
CA LYS A 379 -4.81 -27.44 1.71
C LYS A 379 -5.59 -28.21 0.63
N PRO A 380 -4.91 -28.88 -0.33
CA PRO A 380 -5.55 -29.98 -1.06
C PRO A 380 -5.82 -31.10 -0.05
N LYS A 381 -7.03 -31.65 -0.09
CA LYS A 381 -7.35 -32.90 0.64
C LYS A 381 -6.39 -33.99 0.18
N SER A 382 -5.72 -34.62 1.12
CA SER A 382 -4.77 -35.72 1.06
C SER A 382 -3.30 -35.30 1.04
N LEU A 383 -2.73 -35.31 2.26
CA LEU A 383 -1.46 -35.98 2.56
C LEU A 383 -1.21 -35.90 4.07
N SER A 384 -1.65 -36.92 4.78
CA SER A 384 -1.12 -37.24 6.09
C SER A 384 0.32 -37.67 5.89
N LYS A 385 1.30 -36.88 6.36
CA LYS A 385 2.57 -37.38 6.97
C LYS A 385 3.50 -36.20 7.26
N LYS A 386 3.82 -36.11 8.58
CA LYS A 386 5.02 -35.57 9.19
C LYS A 386 5.62 -34.28 8.60
N TYR A 387 5.28 -33.15 9.21
CA TYR A 387 6.22 -32.02 9.24
C TYR A 387 7.21 -32.27 10.40
N PRO A 388 8.53 -32.15 10.18
CA PRO A 388 9.49 -32.08 11.27
C PRO A 388 9.20 -30.77 12.04
N GLU A 389 9.28 -30.88 13.36
CA GLU A 389 9.27 -29.74 14.26
C GLU A 389 10.30 -28.72 13.77
N LEU A 390 9.85 -27.50 13.54
CA LEU A 390 10.72 -26.37 13.30
C LEU A 390 11.58 -26.19 14.57
N SER A 391 12.81 -26.59 14.47
CA SER A 391 13.84 -26.31 15.46
C SER A 391 13.92 -24.81 15.74
N PRO A 392 14.12 -24.40 16.99
CA PRO A 392 14.24 -23.00 17.37
C PRO A 392 15.66 -22.48 17.08
N GLU A 393 16.02 -22.40 15.79
CA GLU A 393 17.19 -21.63 15.35
C GLU A 393 16.75 -20.31 14.73
N LEU A 394 16.13 -19.46 15.55
CA LEU A 394 16.01 -18.04 15.29
C LEU A 394 17.28 -17.38 15.83
N SER A 395 18.07 -16.83 14.89
CA SER A 395 19.27 -16.06 15.18
C SER A 395 19.04 -15.01 16.27
N PRO A 396 20.03 -14.76 17.15
CA PRO A 396 19.91 -13.82 18.26
C PRO A 396 19.76 -12.34 17.88
N GLU A 397 19.67 -12.02 16.60
CA GLU A 397 19.56 -10.64 16.09
C GLU A 397 18.13 -10.13 15.87
N LEU A 398 17.11 -10.95 16.12
CA LEU A 398 15.73 -10.46 16.10
C LEU A 398 15.46 -9.71 17.40
N SER A 399 15.50 -8.38 17.32
CA SER A 399 15.12 -7.51 18.42
C SER A 399 13.69 -7.83 18.88
N PRO A 400 13.39 -7.71 20.19
CA PRO A 400 12.04 -7.91 20.74
C PRO A 400 10.95 -7.06 20.07
N GLU A 401 11.34 -6.03 19.33
CA GLU A 401 10.44 -5.15 18.55
C GLU A 401 9.72 -5.89 17.40
N LEU A 402 10.25 -7.03 16.95
CA LEU A 402 9.68 -7.80 15.83
C LEU A 402 8.79 -8.98 16.27
N SER A 403 8.65 -9.23 17.56
CA SER A 403 7.90 -10.37 18.10
C SER A 403 6.65 -10.05 18.94
N PRO A 404 5.90 -8.94 18.73
CA PRO A 404 4.66 -8.70 19.48
C PRO A 404 3.50 -9.60 19.04
N GLU A 405 3.69 -10.45 18.04
CA GLU A 405 2.67 -11.37 17.53
C GLU A 405 2.59 -12.69 18.32
N LEU A 406 3.44 -12.89 19.33
CA LEU A 406 3.40 -14.07 20.19
C LEU A 406 2.23 -14.04 21.19
N SER A 407 1.66 -12.87 21.49
CA SER A 407 0.53 -12.75 22.42
C SER A 407 -0.76 -13.41 21.87
N PRO A 408 -1.15 -13.19 20.60
CA PRO A 408 -2.28 -13.91 20.00
C PRO A 408 -2.06 -15.41 19.84
N ALA A 409 -0.81 -15.84 19.59
CA ALA A 409 -0.45 -17.25 19.47
C ALA A 409 -0.52 -18.02 20.83
N LEU A 410 -0.34 -17.31 21.93
CA LEU A 410 -0.53 -17.86 23.28
C LEU A 410 -2.00 -18.07 23.61
N LEU A 411 -2.88 -17.16 23.15
CA LEU A 411 -4.33 -17.26 23.33
C LEU A 411 -4.95 -18.39 22.50
N ALA A 412 -4.40 -18.67 21.31
CA ALA A 412 -4.85 -19.75 20.43
C ALA A 412 -4.47 -21.16 20.94
N ASN A 413 -3.65 -21.28 21.99
CA ASN A 413 -3.21 -22.56 22.53
C ASN A 413 -3.77 -22.73 23.95
N GLU A 414 -4.96 -23.35 24.07
CA GLU A 414 -5.63 -23.61 25.33
C GLU A 414 -4.75 -24.26 26.41
N SER A 415 -3.80 -25.08 26.03
CA SER A 415 -2.90 -25.74 26.96
C SER A 415 -1.91 -24.76 27.61
N LYS A 416 -1.39 -23.81 26.85
CA LYS A 416 -0.47 -22.75 27.34
C LYS A 416 -1.21 -21.71 28.18
N TRP A 417 -2.46 -21.38 27.82
CA TRP A 417 -3.29 -20.48 28.60
C TRP A 417 -3.60 -21.06 29.99
N LYS A 418 -3.97 -22.36 30.08
CA LYS A 418 -4.18 -23.06 31.32
C LYS A 418 -2.93 -23.12 32.23
N GLU A 419 -1.75 -23.14 31.62
CA GLU A 419 -0.48 -23.02 32.36
C GLU A 419 -0.28 -21.65 32.99
N LEU A 420 -0.59 -20.56 32.23
CA LEU A 420 -0.54 -19.21 32.73
C LEU A 420 -1.59 -18.96 33.82
N GLU A 421 -2.80 -19.49 33.65
CA GLU A 421 -3.85 -19.45 34.70
C GLU A 421 -3.40 -20.13 36.00
N LYS A 422 -2.69 -21.25 35.97
CA LYS A 422 -2.13 -21.87 37.15
C LYS A 422 -1.10 -21.00 37.87
N ILE A 423 -0.29 -20.25 37.09
CA ILE A 423 0.68 -19.28 37.64
C ILE A 423 -0.04 -18.08 38.27
N ALA A 424 -1.12 -17.61 37.65
CA ALA A 424 -1.92 -16.48 38.09
C ALA A 424 -2.85 -16.82 39.27
N ALA A 425 -3.27 -18.09 39.41
CA ALA A 425 -4.26 -18.55 40.38
C ALA A 425 -4.03 -18.08 41.85
N PRO A 426 -2.78 -18.10 42.38
CA PRO A 426 -2.53 -17.66 43.76
C PRO A 426 -2.81 -16.18 44.01
N VAL A 427 -2.81 -15.34 42.95
CA VAL A 427 -2.95 -13.87 43.06
C VAL A 427 -4.24 -13.36 42.41
N LYS A 428 -4.92 -14.21 41.62
CA LYS A 428 -6.14 -13.90 40.91
C LYS A 428 -7.27 -13.44 41.88
N GLY A 429 -7.84 -12.26 41.65
CA GLY A 429 -8.91 -11.69 42.44
C GLY A 429 -8.55 -11.25 43.87
N ASN A 430 -7.38 -11.58 44.41
CA ASN A 430 -6.96 -11.31 45.78
C ASN A 430 -5.81 -10.30 45.93
N THR A 431 -5.49 -9.54 44.90
CA THR A 431 -4.34 -8.64 44.79
C THR A 431 -4.28 -7.56 45.92
N ARG A 432 -5.40 -7.17 46.54
CA ARG A 432 -5.44 -6.20 47.65
C ARG A 432 -5.06 -6.81 48.99
N LYS A 433 -5.20 -8.16 49.17
CA LYS A 433 -4.93 -8.86 50.45
C LYS A 433 -3.51 -9.47 50.46
N LEU A 434 -2.95 -9.71 49.28
CA LEU A 434 -1.70 -10.39 49.10
C LEU A 434 -0.55 -9.40 48.96
N GLY A 435 0.01 -8.74 49.72
CA GLY A 435 1.10 -7.77 49.64
C GLY A 435 1.71 -7.60 48.23
N ARG A 436 2.12 -6.38 47.92
CA ARG A 436 2.61 -5.95 46.59
C ARG A 436 3.67 -6.87 45.98
N GLN A 437 4.58 -7.36 46.80
CA GLN A 437 5.71 -8.19 46.37
C GLN A 437 5.29 -9.52 45.72
N LYS A 438 4.25 -10.21 46.28
CA LYS A 438 3.75 -11.46 45.72
C LYS A 438 3.07 -11.29 44.38
N VAL A 439 2.41 -10.12 44.16
CA VAL A 439 1.79 -9.78 42.87
C VAL A 439 2.89 -9.49 41.82
N GLU A 440 3.94 -8.77 42.18
CA GLU A 440 5.08 -8.48 41.31
C GLU A 440 5.82 -9.77 40.89
N GLU A 441 6.04 -10.72 41.83
CA GLU A 441 6.65 -12.02 41.54
C GLU A 441 5.81 -12.86 40.57
N ALA A 442 4.46 -12.82 40.73
CA ALA A 442 3.57 -13.53 39.80
C ALA A 442 3.60 -12.91 38.40
N ILE A 443 3.63 -11.57 38.28
CA ILE A 443 3.74 -10.87 36.99
C ILE A 443 5.04 -11.23 36.30
N ILE A 444 6.17 -11.25 37.01
CA ILE A 444 7.48 -11.62 36.46
C ILE A 444 7.47 -13.06 35.96
N LYS A 445 6.93 -14.01 36.73
CA LYS A 445 6.80 -15.43 36.32
C LYS A 445 5.89 -15.60 35.11
N LEU A 446 4.80 -14.83 35.00
CA LEU A 446 3.94 -14.84 33.81
C LEU A 446 4.68 -14.38 32.57
N CYS A 447 5.52 -13.36 32.70
CA CYS A 447 6.29 -12.77 31.60
C CYS A 447 7.62 -13.50 31.32
N GLU A 448 7.97 -14.55 32.07
CA GLU A 448 9.25 -15.26 31.93
C GLU A 448 9.31 -16.02 30.61
N GLY A 449 10.26 -15.62 29.74
CA GLY A 449 10.43 -16.18 28.39
C GLY A 449 9.25 -16.00 27.44
N LYS A 450 8.27 -15.12 27.79
CA LYS A 450 7.04 -14.93 27.03
C LYS A 450 6.71 -13.45 26.96
N LEU A 451 6.26 -12.98 25.77
CA LEU A 451 5.71 -11.65 25.59
C LEU A 451 4.21 -11.68 25.87
N ILE A 452 3.76 -10.97 26.91
CA ILE A 452 2.36 -10.94 27.31
C ILE A 452 1.83 -9.49 27.27
N SER A 453 0.67 -9.30 26.63
CA SER A 453 0.05 -7.98 26.51
C SER A 453 -0.50 -7.48 27.85
N LEU A 454 -0.70 -6.14 27.93
CA LEU A 454 -1.36 -5.53 29.10
C LEU A 454 -2.75 -6.12 29.37
N ASN A 455 -3.51 -6.39 28.31
CA ASN A 455 -4.88 -6.91 28.43
C ASN A 455 -4.86 -8.37 28.92
N ASP A 456 -3.95 -9.19 28.43
CA ASP A 456 -3.83 -10.59 28.86
C ASP A 456 -3.40 -10.68 30.32
N LEU A 457 -2.45 -9.85 30.76
CA LEU A 457 -2.06 -9.77 32.16
C LEU A 457 -3.23 -9.27 33.04
N ALA A 458 -4.01 -8.30 32.55
CA ALA A 458 -5.17 -7.80 33.25
C ALA A 458 -6.26 -8.88 33.42
N ASN A 459 -6.48 -9.69 32.38
CA ASN A 459 -7.43 -10.80 32.39
C ASN A 459 -6.95 -11.93 33.32
N LEU A 460 -5.69 -12.35 33.22
CA LEU A 460 -5.11 -13.40 34.06
C LEU A 460 -5.17 -13.07 35.57
N LEU A 461 -4.94 -11.81 35.90
CA LEU A 461 -4.88 -11.34 37.28
C LEU A 461 -6.23 -10.78 37.80
N GLU A 462 -7.24 -10.70 36.94
CA GLU A 462 -8.55 -10.05 37.21
C GLU A 462 -8.41 -8.61 37.73
N MET A 463 -7.56 -7.82 37.08
CA MET A 463 -7.26 -6.43 37.44
C MET A 463 -7.63 -5.48 36.33
N LYS A 464 -8.03 -4.23 36.67
CA LYS A 464 -8.17 -3.18 35.68
C LYS A 464 -6.81 -2.85 35.04
N ALA A 465 -6.75 -2.79 33.72
CA ALA A 465 -5.51 -2.57 32.95
C ALA A 465 -4.75 -1.30 33.41
N ASP A 466 -5.44 -0.21 33.67
CA ASP A 466 -4.82 1.04 34.18
C ASP A 466 -4.22 0.91 35.57
N THR A 467 -4.88 0.15 36.46
CA THR A 467 -4.38 -0.11 37.82
C THR A 467 -3.12 -1.01 37.74
N LEU A 468 -3.17 -2.05 36.93
CA LEU A 468 -2.05 -2.96 36.70
C LEU A 468 -0.85 -2.20 36.14
N ARG A 469 -1.06 -1.40 35.11
CA ARG A 469 0.00 -0.59 34.47
C ARG A 469 0.66 0.40 35.42
N LYS A 470 -0.16 1.20 36.13
CA LYS A 470 0.38 2.27 37.02
C LYS A 470 1.07 1.70 38.27
N ASN A 471 0.48 0.70 38.90
CA ASN A 471 0.93 0.25 40.21
C ASN A 471 1.99 -0.86 40.16
N TYR A 472 2.07 -1.63 39.08
CA TYR A 472 2.94 -2.79 38.98
C TYR A 472 3.87 -2.75 37.76
N LEU A 473 3.33 -2.62 36.54
CA LEU A 473 4.13 -2.75 35.34
C LEU A 473 5.13 -1.60 35.16
N ASN A 474 4.69 -0.35 35.34
CA ASN A 474 5.59 0.81 35.22
C ASN A 474 6.74 0.75 36.25
N PRO A 475 6.52 0.45 37.55
CA PRO A 475 7.61 0.25 38.52
C PRO A 475 8.54 -0.91 38.16
N LEU A 476 8.01 -2.04 37.67
CA LEU A 476 8.80 -3.20 37.27
C LEU A 476 9.67 -2.91 36.02
N VAL A 477 9.16 -2.13 35.09
CA VAL A 477 9.92 -1.65 33.93
C VAL A 477 10.98 -0.62 34.36
N ALA A 478 10.67 0.28 35.26
CA ALA A 478 11.61 1.25 35.79
C ALA A 478 12.77 0.60 36.60
N SER A 479 12.50 -0.54 37.23
CA SER A 479 13.51 -1.34 37.95
C SER A 479 14.19 -2.41 37.08
N GLU A 480 14.00 -2.37 35.76
CA GLU A 480 14.55 -3.32 34.76
C GLU A 480 14.18 -4.80 34.98
N ARG A 481 13.22 -5.07 35.88
CA ARG A 481 12.71 -6.44 36.14
C ARG A 481 11.74 -6.93 35.05
N LEU A 482 11.14 -5.98 34.27
CA LEU A 482 10.38 -6.25 33.06
C LEU A 482 10.91 -5.37 31.92
N ARG A 483 10.83 -5.86 30.71
CA ARG A 483 11.17 -5.14 29.50
C ARG A 483 9.92 -4.93 28.63
N LEU A 484 9.95 -3.88 27.84
CA LEU A 484 8.88 -3.53 26.91
C LEU A 484 9.19 -4.10 25.53
N ALA A 485 8.19 -4.62 24.83
CA ALA A 485 8.30 -5.01 23.44
C ALA A 485 8.57 -3.80 22.53
N TYR A 486 8.04 -2.62 22.92
CA TYR A 486 8.27 -1.35 22.22
C TYR A 486 8.86 -0.31 23.19
N PRO A 487 10.19 -0.32 23.44
CA PRO A 487 10.82 0.56 24.42
C PRO A 487 10.71 2.06 24.07
N THR A 488 10.77 2.39 22.77
CA THR A 488 10.70 3.74 22.24
C THR A 488 9.29 4.34 22.21
N LYS A 489 8.25 3.49 22.21
CA LYS A 489 6.83 3.88 22.17
C LYS A 489 6.03 3.27 23.32
N ARG A 490 6.18 3.83 24.53
CA ARG A 490 5.54 3.31 25.76
C ARG A 490 4.01 3.14 25.70
N HIS A 491 3.34 3.87 24.82
CA HIS A 491 1.88 3.80 24.60
C HIS A 491 1.52 3.11 23.30
N HIS A 492 2.38 2.23 22.78
CA HIS A 492 2.07 1.48 21.56
C HIS A 492 0.83 0.59 21.77
N PRO A 493 -0.14 0.55 20.83
CA PRO A 493 -1.37 -0.27 20.97
C PRO A 493 -1.08 -1.76 21.19
N LYS A 494 0.02 -2.27 20.63
CA LYS A 494 0.48 -3.67 20.77
C LYS A 494 1.58 -3.83 21.83
N GLN A 495 1.63 -2.96 22.84
CA GLN A 495 2.66 -3.06 23.90
C GLN A 495 2.53 -4.37 24.67
N ALA A 496 3.64 -5.07 24.82
CA ALA A 496 3.75 -6.30 25.60
C ALA A 496 4.94 -6.24 26.55
N TYR A 497 4.94 -7.11 27.54
CA TYR A 497 5.93 -7.16 28.62
C TYR A 497 6.57 -8.54 28.67
N TRP A 498 7.87 -8.60 28.96
CA TRP A 498 8.60 -9.83 29.15
C TRP A 498 9.67 -9.72 30.24
N SER A 499 10.01 -10.85 30.86
CA SER A 499 11.13 -11.00 31.78
C SER A 499 12.02 -12.15 31.32
N GLY A 500 13.32 -11.99 31.45
CA GLY A 500 14.31 -13.03 31.13
C GLY A 500 15.70 -12.44 30.98
N VAL A 501 16.70 -13.27 31.29
CA VAL A 501 18.10 -12.96 31.06
C VAL A 501 18.40 -13.32 29.61
N VAL A 502 18.84 -12.34 28.82
CA VAL A 502 19.52 -12.65 27.56
C VAL A 502 20.87 -13.28 27.97
N GLU A 503 20.99 -14.59 27.86
CA GLU A 503 22.31 -15.18 27.83
C GLU A 503 23.05 -14.66 26.61
N ASN A 504 23.93 -13.69 26.83
CA ASN A 504 24.99 -13.38 25.89
C ASN A 504 25.88 -14.61 25.78
N LYS A 505 25.63 -15.49 24.83
CA LYS A 505 26.67 -16.37 24.35
C LYS A 505 27.72 -15.49 23.66
N LYS A 506 28.76 -15.13 24.43
CA LYS A 506 30.08 -14.90 23.87
C LYS A 506 30.56 -16.26 23.41
N ASP A 507 30.73 -16.41 22.09
CA ASP A 507 31.92 -16.96 21.44
C ASP A 507 31.66 -16.96 19.92
#